data_9fa9d8c1dd48fb45af76127c49484cda
#
_entry.id   9fa9d8c1dd48fb45af76127c49484cda
#
_cell.length_a   1.000
_cell.length_b   1.000
_cell.length_c   1.000
_cell.angle_alpha   90.00
_cell.angle_beta   90.00
_cell.angle_gamma   90.00
#
_symmetry.space_group_name_H-M   'P 1'
#
loop_
_entity.id
_entity.type
_entity.pdbx_description
1 polymer ?
#
loop_
_entity_poly.entity_id
_entity_poly.type
_entity_poly.pdbx_seq_one_letter_code
_entity_poly.pdbx_strand_id
1 'polypeptide(L)'
;IKLPGIDETSRANGSRWGGVQAYWVAEGGSVTATKPTFSRIALELNKLMATSYATNEQLSDTPIIEGLVQEGFAEEMGFKLDDAAIRGTGVGEPLGILNATAKVEVAKETGQAADTIVYENVLKMWSRLWARSRGNAVWFINQDIEPQLATMSVAVGTGGVPVYLPATGASQSGYSTLFGRPVVPIEQCSTLGDAGDIILADMSQYWAIDKGGVNQASSMHVQFLTDETAFRATYRADYTPMWTSALTPFKGSNTLSPFITLAARA
;
A
#
# COMPACT_ATOMS: atom_id res chain seq x y z
N ILE A 1 -13.09 -4.00 -15.70
CA ILE A 1 -12.92 -2.72 -16.40
C ILE A 1 -11.50 -2.66 -16.92
N LYS A 2 -11.34 -2.11 -18.13
CA LYS A 2 -10.05 -1.96 -18.76
C LYS A 2 -9.80 -0.48 -18.98
N LEU A 3 -8.75 0.03 -18.36
CA LEU A 3 -8.40 1.45 -18.40
C LEU A 3 -7.09 1.65 -19.17
N PRO A 4 -7.00 2.64 -20.05
CA PRO A 4 -5.74 3.00 -20.66
C PRO A 4 -4.87 3.72 -19.65
N GLY A 5 -3.69 3.19 -19.37
CA GLY A 5 -2.63 3.87 -18.63
C GLY A 5 -1.60 4.45 -19.58
N ILE A 6 -0.90 5.50 -19.18
CA ILE A 6 0.24 6.03 -19.91
C ILE A 6 1.47 5.24 -19.48
N ASP A 7 2.20 4.70 -20.45
CA ASP A 7 3.45 4.01 -20.16
C ASP A 7 4.59 5.01 -19.96
N GLU A 8 4.95 5.25 -18.70
CA GLU A 8 6.09 6.11 -18.31
C GLU A 8 7.23 5.31 -17.69
N THR A 9 7.53 4.12 -18.19
CA THR A 9 8.57 3.24 -17.65
C THR A 9 9.96 3.87 -17.63
N SER A 10 10.30 4.70 -18.61
CA SER A 10 11.64 5.31 -18.71
C SER A 10 11.59 6.74 -19.22
N ARG A 11 12.34 7.61 -18.53
CA ARG A 11 12.60 8.99 -18.94
C ARG A 11 14.05 9.23 -19.38
N ALA A 12 14.83 8.17 -19.56
CA ALA A 12 16.26 8.25 -19.88
C ALA A 12 16.54 9.03 -21.17
N ASN A 13 15.65 8.94 -22.17
CA ASN A 13 15.72 9.68 -23.43
C ASN A 13 15.17 11.13 -23.36
N GLY A 14 14.77 11.60 -22.19
CA GLY A 14 14.16 12.92 -21.99
C GLY A 14 12.66 12.99 -22.31
N SER A 15 12.06 11.87 -22.73
CA SER A 15 10.62 11.82 -22.99
C SER A 15 9.83 11.73 -21.69
N ARG A 16 8.63 12.25 -21.73
CA ARG A 16 7.61 12.13 -20.69
C ARG A 16 6.29 11.77 -21.36
N TRP A 17 5.32 11.39 -20.57
CA TRP A 17 3.96 11.16 -21.05
C TRP A 17 3.90 10.13 -22.20
N GLY A 18 4.37 8.90 -21.89
CA GLY A 18 4.31 7.79 -22.83
C GLY A 18 5.29 7.86 -24.00
N GLY A 19 6.36 8.63 -23.89
CA GLY A 19 7.39 8.74 -24.93
C GLY A 19 7.30 10.01 -25.82
N VAL A 20 6.37 10.91 -25.54
CA VAL A 20 6.27 12.20 -26.25
C VAL A 20 7.48 13.06 -25.92
N GLN A 21 8.15 13.59 -26.96
CA GLN A 21 9.31 14.45 -26.81
C GLN A 21 9.02 15.86 -27.38
N ALA A 22 9.56 16.86 -26.71
CA ALA A 22 9.56 18.25 -27.18
C ALA A 22 10.99 18.68 -27.50
N TYR A 23 11.14 19.44 -28.56
CA TYR A 23 12.44 19.90 -29.07
C TYR A 23 12.48 21.41 -29.23
N TRP A 24 13.62 22.00 -28.92
CA TRP A 24 13.93 23.37 -29.33
C TRP A 24 14.39 23.34 -30.76
N VAL A 25 13.75 24.09 -31.63
CA VAL A 25 13.99 24.08 -33.09
C VAL A 25 14.28 25.48 -33.58
N ALA A 26 15.26 25.62 -34.48
CA ALA A 26 15.53 26.87 -35.18
C ALA A 26 14.42 27.14 -36.20
N GLU A 27 14.33 28.40 -36.67
CA GLU A 27 13.37 28.80 -37.69
C GLU A 27 13.58 27.94 -38.98
N GLY A 28 12.50 27.35 -39.48
CA GLY A 28 12.53 26.42 -40.63
C GLY A 28 13.04 25.00 -40.33
N GLY A 29 13.37 24.68 -39.08
CA GLY A 29 13.82 23.34 -38.69
C GLY A 29 12.65 22.33 -38.64
N SER A 30 12.96 21.05 -38.89
CA SER A 30 11.99 19.95 -38.78
C SER A 30 12.12 19.21 -37.45
N VAL A 31 11.01 18.70 -36.92
CA VAL A 31 10.94 17.89 -35.69
C VAL A 31 10.48 16.48 -36.02
N THR A 32 11.12 15.49 -35.41
CA THR A 32 10.66 14.10 -35.50
C THR A 32 9.40 13.89 -34.66
N ALA A 33 8.31 13.48 -35.30
CA ALA A 33 7.07 13.18 -34.59
C ALA A 33 7.22 11.94 -33.70
N THR A 34 6.73 12.02 -32.48
CA THR A 34 6.73 10.91 -31.50
C THR A 34 5.30 10.49 -31.22
N LYS A 35 5.10 9.20 -30.95
CA LYS A 35 3.78 8.64 -30.58
C LYS A 35 3.77 8.24 -29.10
N PRO A 36 2.72 8.57 -28.35
CA PRO A 36 2.58 8.06 -26.99
C PRO A 36 2.32 6.55 -27.00
N THR A 37 2.91 5.84 -26.04
CA THR A 37 2.60 4.45 -25.75
C THR A 37 1.62 4.38 -24.59
N PHE A 38 0.63 3.49 -24.72
CA PHE A 38 -0.38 3.28 -23.71
C PHE A 38 -0.23 1.85 -23.15
N SER A 39 -0.26 1.75 -21.85
CA SER A 39 -0.43 0.48 -21.15
C SER A 39 -1.91 0.21 -20.91
N ARG A 40 -2.26 -1.02 -20.64
CA ARG A 40 -3.63 -1.44 -20.32
C ARG A 40 -3.66 -1.95 -18.89
N ILE A 41 -4.39 -1.26 -18.04
CA ILE A 41 -4.64 -1.67 -16.67
C ILE A 41 -6.00 -2.36 -16.66
N ALA A 42 -6.05 -3.61 -16.22
CA ALA A 42 -7.28 -4.38 -16.06
C ALA A 42 -7.65 -4.45 -14.58
N LEU A 43 -8.88 -4.15 -14.26
CA LEU A 43 -9.49 -4.31 -12.95
C LEU A 43 -10.62 -5.33 -13.07
N GLU A 44 -10.57 -6.38 -12.27
CA GLU A 44 -11.53 -7.48 -12.26
C GLU A 44 -12.11 -7.62 -10.85
N LEU A 45 -13.43 -7.48 -10.73
CA LEU A 45 -14.10 -7.52 -9.43
C LEU A 45 -13.98 -8.89 -8.78
N ASN A 46 -13.20 -8.97 -7.74
CA ASN A 46 -13.07 -10.13 -6.87
C ASN A 46 -14.14 -10.12 -5.79
N LYS A 47 -14.57 -11.30 -5.34
CA LYS A 47 -15.62 -11.45 -4.35
C LYS A 47 -15.02 -11.80 -3.00
N LEU A 48 -15.18 -10.91 -2.03
CA LEU A 48 -14.94 -11.17 -0.62
C LEU A 48 -16.23 -11.63 0.04
N MET A 49 -16.18 -12.67 0.86
CA MET A 49 -17.35 -13.21 1.55
C MET A 49 -16.98 -13.64 2.97
N ALA A 50 -17.77 -13.19 3.94
CA ALA A 50 -17.75 -13.64 5.31
C ALA A 50 -19.04 -14.41 5.63
N THR A 51 -18.95 -15.48 6.41
CA THR A 51 -20.09 -16.27 6.87
C THR A 51 -19.93 -16.61 8.35
N SER A 52 -21.04 -16.63 9.07
CA SER A 52 -21.11 -17.04 10.47
C SER A 52 -22.41 -17.78 10.73
N TYR A 53 -22.46 -18.58 11.77
CA TYR A 53 -23.65 -19.28 12.25
C TYR A 53 -23.95 -18.86 13.68
N ALA A 54 -25.22 -18.76 14.04
CA ALA A 54 -25.69 -18.59 15.39
C ALA A 54 -26.90 -19.49 15.62
N THR A 55 -27.01 -20.08 16.80
CA THR A 55 -28.16 -20.91 17.15
C THR A 55 -29.42 -20.06 17.32
N ASN A 56 -30.58 -20.60 16.96
CA ASN A 56 -31.84 -19.86 17.10
C ASN A 56 -32.18 -19.57 18.57
N GLU A 57 -31.72 -20.39 19.51
CA GLU A 57 -31.83 -20.13 20.94
C GLU A 57 -31.05 -18.88 21.35
N GLN A 58 -29.77 -18.75 20.90
CA GLN A 58 -28.95 -17.56 21.19
C GLN A 58 -29.57 -16.28 20.59
N LEU A 59 -30.12 -16.37 19.38
CA LEU A 59 -30.77 -15.23 18.72
C LEU A 59 -32.06 -14.82 19.46
N SER A 60 -32.80 -15.80 20.01
CA SER A 60 -34.03 -15.54 20.78
C SER A 60 -33.71 -14.93 22.16
N ASP A 61 -32.71 -15.47 22.85
CA ASP A 61 -32.34 -15.07 24.19
C ASP A 61 -31.60 -13.73 24.23
N THR A 62 -30.85 -13.43 23.16
CA THR A 62 -29.98 -12.26 23.10
C THR A 62 -30.11 -11.54 21.74
N PRO A 63 -31.12 -10.68 21.54
CA PRO A 63 -31.34 -10.01 20.24
C PRO A 63 -30.17 -9.15 19.72
N ILE A 64 -29.19 -8.81 20.59
CA ILE A 64 -28.02 -8.01 20.24
C ILE A 64 -27.01 -8.80 19.38
N ILE A 65 -27.10 -10.15 19.35
CA ILE A 65 -26.13 -11.02 18.63
C ILE A 65 -26.12 -10.73 17.15
N GLU A 66 -27.28 -10.47 16.54
CA GLU A 66 -27.33 -10.14 15.12
C GLU A 66 -26.52 -8.87 14.80
N GLY A 67 -26.63 -7.84 15.66
CA GLY A 67 -25.83 -6.61 15.52
C GLY A 67 -24.33 -6.86 15.67
N LEU A 68 -23.92 -7.68 16.65
CA LEU A 68 -22.51 -8.04 16.85
C LEU A 68 -21.93 -8.82 15.67
N VAL A 69 -22.70 -9.74 15.07
CA VAL A 69 -22.26 -10.48 13.87
C VAL A 69 -22.09 -9.53 12.67
N GLN A 70 -22.99 -8.55 12.52
CA GLN A 70 -22.87 -7.58 11.44
C GLN A 70 -21.66 -6.66 11.62
N GLU A 71 -21.37 -6.21 12.84
CA GLU A 71 -20.19 -5.43 13.17
C GLU A 71 -18.92 -6.23 12.95
N GLY A 72 -18.85 -7.49 13.43
CA GLY A 72 -17.75 -8.39 13.21
C GLY A 72 -17.47 -8.66 11.72
N PHE A 73 -18.50 -8.74 10.88
CA PHE A 73 -18.30 -8.85 9.44
C PHE A 73 -17.69 -7.59 8.84
N ALA A 74 -18.09 -6.41 9.30
CA ALA A 74 -17.56 -5.16 8.78
C ALA A 74 -16.06 -5.02 9.14
N GLU A 75 -15.69 -5.35 10.38
CA GLU A 75 -14.30 -5.31 10.84
C GLU A 75 -13.42 -6.32 10.11
N GLU A 76 -13.85 -7.58 10.03
CA GLU A 76 -13.06 -8.65 9.37
C GLU A 76 -12.92 -8.41 7.86
N MET A 77 -13.97 -7.94 7.20
CA MET A 77 -13.90 -7.61 5.77
C MET A 77 -13.00 -6.39 5.54
N GLY A 78 -13.04 -5.38 6.43
CA GLY A 78 -12.13 -4.24 6.40
C GLY A 78 -10.68 -4.68 6.52
N PHE A 79 -10.38 -5.50 7.52
CA PHE A 79 -9.04 -6.06 7.74
C PHE A 79 -8.52 -6.84 6.52
N LYS A 80 -9.37 -7.66 5.88
CA LYS A 80 -9.00 -8.42 4.67
C LYS A 80 -8.81 -7.54 3.44
N LEU A 81 -9.53 -6.44 3.32
CA LEU A 81 -9.32 -5.47 2.23
C LEU A 81 -7.99 -4.73 2.40
N ASP A 82 -7.65 -4.33 3.63
CA ASP A 82 -6.38 -3.69 3.94
C ASP A 82 -5.20 -4.65 3.73
N ASP A 83 -5.36 -5.93 4.15
CA ASP A 83 -4.37 -6.98 3.89
C ASP A 83 -4.15 -7.18 2.38
N ALA A 84 -5.21 -7.25 1.60
CA ALA A 84 -5.12 -7.36 0.15
C ALA A 84 -4.45 -6.14 -0.50
N ALA A 85 -4.66 -4.93 0.01
CA ALA A 85 -3.99 -3.73 -0.50
C ALA A 85 -2.47 -3.75 -0.25
N ILE A 86 -2.00 -4.40 0.82
CA ILE A 86 -0.58 -4.52 1.15
C ILE A 86 0.03 -5.79 0.53
N ARG A 87 -0.60 -6.96 0.73
CA ARG A 87 -0.03 -8.28 0.45
C ARG A 87 -0.68 -9.04 -0.69
N GLY A 88 -1.83 -8.60 -1.18
CA GLY A 88 -2.61 -9.34 -2.18
C GLY A 88 -1.80 -9.73 -3.40
N THR A 89 -2.06 -10.92 -3.93
CA THR A 89 -1.31 -11.52 -5.05
C THR A 89 -1.82 -11.10 -6.43
N GLY A 90 -3.02 -10.50 -6.50
CA GLY A 90 -3.69 -10.16 -7.76
C GLY A 90 -4.37 -11.35 -8.45
N VAL A 91 -4.46 -12.51 -7.78
CA VAL A 91 -5.13 -13.71 -8.31
C VAL A 91 -6.29 -14.09 -7.40
N GLY A 92 -7.52 -13.79 -7.84
CA GLY A 92 -8.73 -13.98 -7.02
C GLY A 92 -8.89 -12.96 -5.89
N GLU A 93 -7.96 -12.04 -5.75
CA GLU A 93 -7.88 -10.95 -4.78
C GLU A 93 -7.17 -9.74 -5.42
N PRO A 94 -7.27 -8.52 -4.85
CA PRO A 94 -6.57 -7.35 -5.33
C PRO A 94 -5.04 -7.51 -5.35
N LEU A 95 -4.34 -6.71 -6.17
CA LEU A 95 -2.88 -6.69 -6.22
C LEU A 95 -2.31 -5.72 -5.19
N GLY A 96 -1.63 -6.25 -4.19
CA GLY A 96 -1.02 -5.49 -3.10
C GLY A 96 0.33 -4.85 -3.47
N ILE A 97 0.75 -3.87 -2.65
CA ILE A 97 2.01 -3.13 -2.81
C ILE A 97 3.21 -4.06 -2.85
N LEU A 98 3.26 -5.07 -1.96
CA LEU A 98 4.41 -5.98 -1.82
C LEU A 98 4.59 -6.86 -3.05
N ASN A 99 3.54 -7.12 -3.83
CA ASN A 99 3.56 -7.93 -5.04
C ASN A 99 3.51 -7.10 -6.33
N ALA A 100 3.44 -5.77 -6.21
CA ALA A 100 3.40 -4.88 -7.36
C ALA A 100 4.73 -4.85 -8.11
N THR A 101 4.68 -4.97 -9.43
CA THR A 101 5.87 -4.87 -10.31
C THR A 101 6.53 -3.49 -10.30
N ALA A 102 5.74 -2.47 -9.96
CA ALA A 102 6.23 -1.10 -9.79
C ALA A 102 6.95 -0.85 -8.46
N LYS A 103 6.91 -1.80 -7.52
CA LYS A 103 7.60 -1.71 -6.23
C LYS A 103 9.10 -1.52 -6.43
N VAL A 104 9.70 -0.62 -5.65
CA VAL A 104 11.15 -0.52 -5.50
C VAL A 104 11.54 -1.02 -4.13
N GLU A 105 12.39 -2.02 -4.11
CA GLU A 105 12.92 -2.62 -2.89
C GLU A 105 14.30 -2.06 -2.59
N VAL A 106 14.48 -1.53 -1.38
CA VAL A 106 15.76 -0.98 -0.90
C VAL A 106 16.50 -2.08 -0.14
N ALA A 107 17.71 -2.41 -0.59
CA ALA A 107 18.54 -3.41 0.05
C ALA A 107 19.06 -2.94 1.43
N LYS A 108 19.40 -3.90 2.30
CA LYS A 108 20.09 -3.64 3.57
C LYS A 108 21.47 -3.00 3.34
N GLU A 109 21.99 -2.29 4.34
CA GLU A 109 23.32 -1.71 4.29
C GLU A 109 24.40 -2.81 4.47
N THR A 110 25.57 -2.55 3.91
CA THR A 110 26.74 -3.46 4.11
C THR A 110 27.13 -3.47 5.57
N GLY A 111 27.12 -4.64 6.20
CA GLY A 111 27.44 -4.79 7.63
C GLY A 111 26.30 -4.43 8.60
N GLN A 112 25.11 -4.17 8.08
CA GLN A 112 23.92 -3.99 8.93
C GLN A 112 23.58 -5.29 9.66
N ALA A 113 23.35 -5.19 10.96
CA ALA A 113 22.92 -6.31 11.77
C ALA A 113 21.54 -6.85 11.29
N ALA A 114 21.31 -8.15 11.49
CA ALA A 114 20.01 -8.74 11.22
C ALA A 114 18.91 -8.06 12.05
N ASP A 115 17.70 -8.05 11.54
CA ASP A 115 16.51 -7.53 12.21
C ASP A 115 16.66 -6.10 12.77
N THR A 116 17.38 -5.24 12.01
CA THR A 116 17.56 -3.82 12.38
C THR A 116 17.09 -2.90 11.26
N ILE A 117 16.71 -1.67 11.63
CA ILE A 117 16.49 -0.55 10.72
C ILE A 117 17.48 0.55 11.08
N VAL A 118 18.24 1.01 10.09
CA VAL A 118 19.18 2.12 10.27
C VAL A 118 18.72 3.35 9.48
N TYR A 119 19.21 4.52 9.86
CA TYR A 119 18.82 5.78 9.24
C TYR A 119 19.03 5.80 7.73
N GLU A 120 20.11 5.18 7.26
CA GLU A 120 20.48 5.09 5.86
C GLU A 120 19.42 4.33 5.03
N ASN A 121 18.80 3.30 5.60
CA ASN A 121 17.70 2.59 4.93
C ASN A 121 16.52 3.54 4.66
N VAL A 122 16.10 4.27 5.68
CA VAL A 122 14.97 5.21 5.61
C VAL A 122 15.28 6.36 4.65
N LEU A 123 16.52 6.88 4.69
CA LEU A 123 16.98 7.93 3.79
C LEU A 123 16.98 7.45 2.32
N LYS A 124 17.45 6.21 2.06
CA LYS A 124 17.41 5.60 0.72
C LYS A 124 15.98 5.37 0.25
N MET A 125 15.08 4.89 1.10
CA MET A 125 13.65 4.77 0.78
C MET A 125 13.06 6.11 0.36
N TRP A 126 13.31 7.17 1.13
CA TRP A 126 12.85 8.51 0.81
C TRP A 126 13.43 9.04 -0.50
N SER A 127 14.69 8.76 -0.81
CA SER A 127 15.35 9.19 -2.04
C SER A 127 14.79 8.49 -3.29
N ARG A 128 14.31 7.24 -3.15
CA ARG A 128 13.73 6.45 -4.23
C ARG A 128 12.25 6.74 -4.47
N LEU A 129 11.60 7.44 -3.53
CA LEU A 129 10.21 7.85 -3.68
C LEU A 129 10.08 8.88 -4.80
N TRP A 130 9.12 8.65 -5.70
CA TRP A 130 8.81 9.60 -6.78
C TRP A 130 8.48 10.99 -6.23
N ALA A 131 9.12 12.03 -6.75
CA ALA A 131 9.07 13.37 -6.15
C ALA A 131 7.66 13.95 -6.03
N ARG A 132 6.75 13.63 -6.97
CA ARG A 132 5.36 14.09 -6.91
C ARG A 132 4.55 13.39 -5.81
N SER A 133 4.91 12.16 -5.46
CA SER A 133 4.26 11.38 -4.41
C SER A 133 4.67 11.82 -3.01
N ARG A 134 5.74 12.60 -2.85
CA ARG A 134 6.22 13.03 -1.53
C ARG A 134 5.19 13.80 -0.72
N GLY A 135 4.27 14.51 -1.39
CA GLY A 135 3.20 15.27 -0.73
C GLY A 135 2.09 14.40 -0.11
N ASN A 136 1.86 13.20 -0.64
CA ASN A 136 0.75 12.31 -0.25
C ASN A 136 1.23 10.98 0.35
N ALA A 137 2.54 10.74 0.35
CA ALA A 137 3.10 9.48 0.85
C ALA A 137 2.84 9.30 2.34
N VAL A 138 2.68 8.04 2.74
CA VAL A 138 2.48 7.57 4.11
C VAL A 138 3.48 6.45 4.38
N TRP A 139 4.04 6.43 5.58
CA TRP A 139 4.82 5.32 6.09
C TRP A 139 3.90 4.32 6.77
N PHE A 140 3.85 3.11 6.26
CA PHE A 140 3.20 1.98 6.93
C PHE A 140 4.28 1.13 7.58
N ILE A 141 4.09 0.79 8.84
CA ILE A 141 5.05 0.03 9.63
C ILE A 141 4.35 -1.05 10.44
N ASN A 142 5.06 -2.11 10.77
CA ASN A 142 4.64 -2.99 11.85
C ASN A 142 4.90 -2.30 13.20
N GLN A 143 4.05 -2.51 14.19
CA GLN A 143 4.17 -1.93 15.52
C GLN A 143 5.50 -2.28 16.20
N ASP A 144 6.06 -3.46 15.93
CA ASP A 144 7.35 -3.91 16.45
C ASP A 144 8.55 -3.03 16.04
N ILE A 145 8.36 -2.18 15.01
CA ILE A 145 9.40 -1.28 14.49
C ILE A 145 9.50 0.02 15.30
N GLU A 146 8.42 0.43 15.95
CA GLU A 146 8.38 1.73 16.66
C GLU A 146 9.55 1.95 17.64
N PRO A 147 9.95 0.95 18.46
CA PRO A 147 11.09 1.13 19.36
C PRO A 147 12.40 1.44 18.63
N GLN A 148 12.64 0.82 17.47
CA GLN A 148 13.85 1.10 16.68
C GLN A 148 13.80 2.49 16.04
N LEU A 149 12.65 2.91 15.53
CA LEU A 149 12.48 4.26 15.01
C LEU A 149 12.67 5.31 16.11
N ALA A 150 12.14 5.09 17.31
CA ALA A 150 12.25 6.01 18.43
C ALA A 150 13.70 6.17 18.93
N THR A 151 14.51 5.12 18.83
CA THR A 151 15.94 5.16 19.20
C THR A 151 16.85 5.61 18.06
N MET A 152 16.32 5.74 16.84
CA MET A 152 17.10 6.14 15.67
C MET A 152 17.59 7.58 15.79
N SER A 153 18.88 7.77 15.62
CA SER A 153 19.52 9.09 15.67
C SER A 153 20.56 9.24 14.56
N VAL A 154 20.72 10.47 14.08
CA VAL A 154 21.85 10.85 13.23
C VAL A 154 23.01 11.21 14.12
N ALA A 155 24.18 10.60 13.92
CA ALA A 155 25.39 10.96 14.63
C ALA A 155 25.82 12.37 14.25
N VAL A 156 25.69 13.32 15.17
CA VAL A 156 26.19 14.70 15.02
C VAL A 156 27.08 14.99 16.22
N GLY A 157 28.39 15.00 16.01
CA GLY A 157 29.35 15.09 17.08
C GLY A 157 29.30 13.90 18.03
N THR A 158 29.33 14.15 19.34
CA THR A 158 29.23 13.13 20.40
C THR A 158 27.78 12.89 20.86
N GLY A 159 26.81 13.70 20.41
CA GLY A 159 25.37 13.56 20.68
C GLY A 159 24.60 13.29 19.41
N GLY A 160 23.67 12.36 19.41
CA GLY A 160 22.80 12.10 18.28
C GLY A 160 21.65 13.11 18.19
N VAL A 161 21.16 13.39 16.97
CA VAL A 161 19.89 14.11 16.75
C VAL A 161 18.80 13.09 16.43
N PRO A 162 17.69 13.05 17.17
CA PRO A 162 16.59 12.13 16.87
C PRO A 162 16.04 12.36 15.46
N VAL A 163 15.84 11.31 14.72
CA VAL A 163 15.27 11.33 13.35
C VAL A 163 13.76 11.22 13.38
N TYR A 164 13.25 10.40 14.27
CA TYR A 164 11.84 10.17 14.48
C TYR A 164 11.35 10.94 15.70
N LEU A 165 10.32 11.74 15.50
CA LEU A 165 9.66 12.45 16.58
C LEU A 165 8.30 11.78 16.82
N PRO A 166 8.14 11.07 17.95
CA PRO A 166 6.82 10.59 18.33
C PRO A 166 5.84 11.75 18.51
N ALA A 167 4.56 11.49 18.34
CA ALA A 167 3.53 12.52 18.55
C ALA A 167 3.62 13.06 19.98
N THR A 168 4.03 14.32 20.13
CA THR A 168 4.23 14.96 21.44
C THR A 168 3.35 16.20 21.57
N GLY A 169 2.53 16.22 22.62
CA GLY A 169 1.76 17.39 23.04
C GLY A 169 0.40 17.58 22.31
N ALA A 170 -0.42 18.45 22.87
CA ALA A 170 -1.82 18.68 22.44
C ALA A 170 -1.96 19.43 21.11
N SER A 171 -0.87 19.92 20.50
CA SER A 171 -0.90 20.72 19.27
C SER A 171 -0.34 19.99 18.02
N GLN A 172 0.12 18.75 18.18
CA GLN A 172 0.68 17.95 17.08
C GLN A 172 -0.38 17.04 16.46
N SER A 173 -0.19 16.66 15.18
CA SER A 173 -1.02 15.65 14.53
C SER A 173 -0.99 14.35 15.35
N GLY A 174 -2.11 13.61 15.39
CA GLY A 174 -2.24 12.37 16.15
C GLY A 174 -1.31 11.23 15.71
N TYR A 175 -0.50 11.45 14.67
CA TYR A 175 0.47 10.49 14.14
C TYR A 175 1.89 11.03 14.27
N SER A 176 2.81 10.11 14.58
CA SER A 176 4.24 10.37 14.47
C SER A 176 4.65 10.70 13.03
N THR A 177 5.69 11.49 12.84
CA THR A 177 6.14 11.89 11.50
C THR A 177 7.58 11.48 11.23
N LEU A 178 7.83 11.01 10.00
CA LEU A 178 9.15 10.70 9.49
C LEU A 178 9.33 11.43 8.15
N PHE A 179 10.33 12.29 8.02
CA PHE A 179 10.49 13.24 6.91
C PHE A 179 9.23 14.09 6.62
N GLY A 180 8.51 14.49 7.66
CA GLY A 180 7.28 15.28 7.54
C GLY A 180 6.08 14.51 6.98
N ARG A 181 6.15 13.18 6.92
CA ARG A 181 5.06 12.30 6.49
C ARG A 181 4.56 11.46 7.66
N PRO A 182 3.24 11.19 7.73
CA PRO A 182 2.67 10.41 8.81
C PRO A 182 3.21 8.98 8.80
N VAL A 183 3.42 8.43 9.98
CA VAL A 183 3.76 7.02 10.23
C VAL A 183 2.55 6.34 10.84
N VAL A 184 2.04 5.32 10.17
CA VAL A 184 0.83 4.59 10.58
C VAL A 184 1.23 3.13 10.86
N PRO A 185 1.13 2.68 12.11
CA PRO A 185 1.32 1.27 12.43
C PRO A 185 0.11 0.47 11.93
N ILE A 186 0.38 -0.64 11.23
CA ILE A 186 -0.62 -1.58 10.72
C ILE A 186 -0.15 -3.01 10.89
N GLU A 187 -1.07 -3.92 11.21
CA GLU A 187 -0.77 -5.34 11.41
C GLU A 187 -0.43 -6.07 10.10
N GLN A 188 -0.83 -5.53 8.96
CA GLN A 188 -0.58 -6.12 7.64
C GLN A 188 0.87 -5.99 7.18
N CYS A 189 1.68 -5.14 7.81
CA CYS A 189 3.12 -5.11 7.57
C CYS A 189 3.81 -6.34 8.16
N SER A 190 4.93 -6.77 7.53
CA SER A 190 5.74 -7.90 8.01
C SER A 190 6.37 -7.57 9.36
N THR A 191 6.77 -8.60 10.09
CA THR A 191 7.56 -8.46 11.31
C THR A 191 8.92 -7.85 11.00
N LEU A 192 9.54 -7.26 12.04
CA LEU A 192 10.84 -6.62 11.93
C LEU A 192 11.89 -7.55 11.31
N GLY A 193 12.59 -7.08 10.30
CA GLY A 193 13.62 -7.83 9.58
C GLY A 193 13.16 -8.47 8.28
N ASP A 194 11.87 -8.72 8.14
CA ASP A 194 11.29 -9.30 6.93
C ASP A 194 11.00 -8.23 5.84
N ALA A 195 10.91 -8.68 4.59
CA ALA A 195 10.56 -7.79 3.50
C ALA A 195 9.16 -7.19 3.69
N GLY A 196 9.05 -5.86 3.60
CA GLY A 196 7.78 -5.16 3.76
C GLY A 196 7.37 -4.89 5.21
N ASP A 197 8.31 -4.93 6.15
CA ASP A 197 8.10 -4.49 7.52
C ASP A 197 7.94 -2.96 7.63
N ILE A 198 8.60 -2.21 6.76
CA ILE A 198 8.40 -0.79 6.55
C ILE A 198 8.12 -0.52 5.08
N ILE A 199 7.04 0.21 4.81
CA ILE A 199 6.58 0.54 3.47
C ILE A 199 6.36 2.05 3.39
N LEU A 200 6.89 2.68 2.36
CA LEU A 200 6.61 4.07 2.03
C LEU A 200 5.79 4.09 0.74
N ALA A 201 4.53 4.46 0.83
CA ALA A 201 3.61 4.39 -0.29
C ALA A 201 2.74 5.62 -0.45
N ASP A 202 2.44 5.96 -1.69
CA ASP A 202 1.43 6.94 -2.09
C ASP A 202 0.19 6.20 -2.59
N MET A 203 -0.82 6.08 -1.73
CA MET A 203 -2.07 5.39 -2.05
C MET A 203 -2.92 6.11 -3.10
N SER A 204 -2.63 7.39 -3.41
CA SER A 204 -3.28 8.10 -4.52
C SER A 204 -2.90 7.54 -5.90
N GLN A 205 -1.83 6.72 -5.96
CA GLN A 205 -1.38 6.01 -7.16
C GLN A 205 -1.97 4.59 -7.28
N TYR A 206 -3.05 4.32 -6.55
CA TYR A 206 -3.86 3.11 -6.63
C TYR A 206 -5.20 3.40 -7.29
N TRP A 207 -5.63 2.48 -8.13
CA TRP A 207 -6.97 2.47 -8.66
C TRP A 207 -7.79 1.46 -7.89
N ALA A 208 -8.99 1.86 -7.51
CA ALA A 208 -9.96 1.02 -6.83
C ALA A 208 -11.25 0.99 -7.61
N ILE A 209 -11.87 -0.18 -7.69
CA ILE A 209 -13.24 -0.35 -8.15
C ILE A 209 -14.01 -1.18 -7.13
N ASP A 210 -15.26 -0.84 -6.94
CA ASP A 210 -16.20 -1.63 -6.15
C ASP A 210 -17.53 -1.76 -6.88
N LYS A 211 -18.36 -2.67 -6.43
CA LYS A 211 -19.72 -2.85 -6.95
C LYS A 211 -20.72 -3.05 -5.83
N GLY A 212 -21.40 -1.97 -5.48
CA GLY A 212 -22.67 -2.00 -4.76
C GLY A 212 -22.60 -2.16 -3.25
N GLY A 213 -21.48 -1.88 -2.59
CA GLY A 213 -21.37 -1.99 -1.14
C GLY A 213 -21.47 -3.42 -0.60
N VAL A 214 -21.57 -3.56 0.73
CA VAL A 214 -21.70 -4.85 1.41
C VAL A 214 -23.14 -5.33 1.36
N ASN A 215 -23.36 -6.52 0.77
CA ASN A 215 -24.64 -7.18 0.76
C ASN A 215 -24.69 -8.24 1.87
N GLN A 216 -25.63 -8.07 2.79
CA GLN A 216 -25.89 -9.01 3.89
C GLN A 216 -27.12 -9.85 3.61
N ALA A 217 -27.11 -11.09 4.04
CA ALA A 217 -28.25 -12.00 3.98
C ALA A 217 -28.18 -13.02 5.13
N SER A 218 -29.34 -13.42 5.65
CA SER A 218 -29.47 -14.50 6.62
C SER A 218 -30.36 -15.61 6.08
N SER A 219 -30.15 -16.84 6.54
CA SER A 219 -30.94 -18.00 6.15
C SER A 219 -30.97 -19.03 7.29
N MET A 220 -32.18 -19.44 7.70
CA MET A 220 -32.40 -20.54 8.63
C MET A 220 -32.44 -21.92 7.94
N HIS A 221 -32.43 -21.96 6.61
CA HIS A 221 -32.61 -23.21 5.86
C HIS A 221 -31.31 -23.97 5.60
N VAL A 222 -30.17 -23.30 5.66
CA VAL A 222 -28.84 -23.90 5.35
C VAL A 222 -28.43 -24.90 6.41
N GLN A 223 -28.72 -24.61 7.68
CA GLN A 223 -28.41 -25.45 8.86
C GLN A 223 -29.67 -25.87 9.59
N PHE A 224 -30.67 -26.33 8.84
CA PHE A 224 -31.98 -26.70 9.36
C PHE A 224 -31.92 -27.85 10.41
N LEU A 225 -30.99 -28.78 10.25
CA LEU A 225 -30.85 -29.93 11.14
C LEU A 225 -30.18 -29.60 12.50
N THR A 226 -29.44 -28.50 12.58
CA THR A 226 -28.75 -28.05 13.78
C THR A 226 -29.44 -26.88 14.47
N ASP A 227 -30.59 -26.43 13.93
CA ASP A 227 -31.35 -25.27 14.39
C ASP A 227 -30.51 -23.98 14.50
N GLU A 228 -29.71 -23.72 13.44
CA GLU A 228 -28.83 -22.56 13.35
C GLU A 228 -29.25 -21.66 12.18
N THR A 229 -29.12 -20.36 12.39
CA THR A 229 -29.27 -19.35 11.35
C THR A 229 -27.89 -18.98 10.80
N ALA A 230 -27.74 -19.09 9.48
CA ALA A 230 -26.53 -18.69 8.76
C ALA A 230 -26.61 -17.20 8.38
N PHE A 231 -25.56 -16.45 8.70
CA PHE A 231 -25.37 -15.07 8.25
C PHE A 231 -24.27 -15.02 7.20
N ARG A 232 -24.44 -14.16 6.22
CA ARG A 232 -23.48 -13.96 5.14
C ARG A 232 -23.36 -12.51 4.77
N ALA A 233 -22.14 -12.02 4.70
CA ALA A 233 -21.81 -10.73 4.10
C ALA A 233 -21.00 -10.96 2.81
N THR A 234 -21.28 -10.21 1.76
CA THR A 234 -20.54 -10.26 0.49
C THR A 234 -20.20 -8.86 0.00
N TYR A 235 -18.97 -8.69 -0.45
CA TYR A 235 -18.49 -7.47 -1.07
C TYR A 235 -17.69 -7.80 -2.34
N ARG A 236 -17.69 -6.90 -3.31
CA ARG A 236 -16.96 -7.07 -4.56
C ARG A 236 -16.14 -5.84 -4.85
N ALA A 237 -14.82 -6.01 -4.81
CA ALA A 237 -13.87 -4.94 -5.08
C ALA A 237 -12.64 -5.47 -5.81
N ASP A 238 -11.88 -4.54 -6.37
CA ASP A 238 -10.54 -4.79 -6.87
C ASP A 238 -9.69 -3.52 -6.74
N TYR A 239 -8.41 -3.70 -6.42
CA TYR A 239 -7.42 -2.64 -6.30
C TYR A 239 -6.19 -2.99 -7.11
N THR A 240 -5.61 -2.03 -7.81
CA THR A 240 -4.36 -2.24 -8.53
C THR A 240 -3.52 -0.96 -8.60
N PRO A 241 -2.19 -1.06 -8.53
CA PRO A 241 -1.31 0.06 -8.78
C PRO A 241 -1.54 0.64 -10.18
N MET A 242 -1.50 1.97 -10.30
CA MET A 242 -1.54 2.64 -11.60
C MET A 242 -0.28 2.38 -12.42
N TRP A 243 0.81 2.07 -11.76
CA TRP A 243 2.12 1.88 -12.35
C TRP A 243 2.39 0.40 -12.62
N THR A 244 2.82 0.08 -13.83
CA THR A 244 3.18 -1.29 -14.25
C THR A 244 4.66 -1.60 -14.02
N SER A 245 5.50 -0.60 -13.78
CA SER A 245 6.93 -0.75 -13.50
C SER A 245 7.50 0.47 -12.79
N ALA A 246 8.65 0.30 -12.16
CA ALA A 246 9.40 1.42 -11.59
C ALA A 246 9.94 2.34 -12.69
N LEU A 247 9.95 3.64 -12.44
CA LEU A 247 10.36 4.68 -13.39
C LEU A 247 11.88 4.82 -13.43
N THR A 248 12.48 4.72 -14.62
CA THR A 248 13.87 5.12 -14.84
C THR A 248 13.95 6.64 -15.00
N PRO A 249 14.68 7.39 -14.15
CA PRO A 249 14.75 8.84 -14.22
C PRO A 249 15.52 9.33 -15.45
N PHE A 250 15.33 10.60 -15.82
CA PHE A 250 16.07 11.25 -16.91
C PHE A 250 17.57 11.34 -16.63
N LYS A 251 17.94 11.60 -15.39
CA LYS A 251 19.34 11.62 -14.90
C LYS A 251 19.47 10.75 -13.68
N GLY A 252 20.52 9.97 -13.61
CA GLY A 252 20.78 9.01 -12.53
C GLY A 252 20.37 7.58 -12.89
N SER A 253 20.84 6.62 -12.10
CA SER A 253 20.62 5.19 -12.31
C SER A 253 19.55 4.59 -11.38
N ASN A 254 19.17 5.30 -10.32
CA ASN A 254 18.23 4.80 -9.33
C ASN A 254 16.78 4.94 -9.83
N THR A 255 16.09 3.83 -9.97
CA THR A 255 14.67 3.83 -10.31
C THR A 255 13.82 4.45 -9.22
N LEU A 256 12.74 5.09 -9.59
CA LEU A 256 11.80 5.77 -8.72
C LEU A 256 10.43 5.08 -8.76
N SER A 257 9.73 5.09 -7.67
CA SER A 257 8.37 4.54 -7.59
C SER A 257 7.53 5.29 -6.55
N PRO A 258 6.21 5.27 -6.65
CA PRO A 258 5.34 5.66 -5.54
C PRO A 258 5.27 4.60 -4.42
N PHE A 259 5.83 3.39 -4.64
CA PHE A 259 5.79 2.26 -3.69
C PHE A 259 7.20 1.78 -3.39
N ILE A 260 7.68 2.06 -2.19
CA ILE A 260 9.02 1.70 -1.73
C ILE A 260 8.90 0.78 -0.53
N THR A 261 9.66 -0.30 -0.55
CA THR A 261 9.74 -1.27 0.55
C THR A 261 11.18 -1.51 0.95
N LEU A 262 11.40 -1.97 2.15
CA LEU A 262 12.71 -2.42 2.60
C LEU A 262 12.83 -3.93 2.39
N ALA A 263 13.99 -4.39 1.90
CA ALA A 263 14.28 -5.80 1.71
C ALA A 263 14.44 -6.54 3.05
N ALA A 264 14.32 -7.84 3.02
CA ALA A 264 14.64 -8.68 4.18
C ALA A 264 16.08 -8.43 4.66
N ARG A 265 16.25 -8.43 5.98
CA ARG A 265 17.52 -8.13 6.65
C ARG A 265 17.96 -9.26 7.59
N ALA A 266 17.57 -10.48 7.24
CA ALA A 266 18.03 -11.68 7.92
C ALA A 266 19.56 -11.88 7.78
#